data_466b5aa988b2df4e5ebc65d10b2201e8
#
_entry.id   466b5aa988b2df4e5ebc65d10b2201e8
#
_cell.length_a   1.000
_cell.length_b   1.000
_cell.length_c   1.000
_cell.angle_alpha   90.00
_cell.angle_beta   90.00
_cell.angle_gamma   90.00
#
_symmetry.space_group_name_H-M   'P 1'
#
loop_
_entity.id
_entity.type
_entity.pdbx_description
1 polymer ?
#
loop_
_entity_poly.entity_id
_entity_poly.type
_entity_poly.pdbx_seq_one_letter_code
_entity_poly.pdbx_strand_id
1 'polypeptide(L)'
;ASPIRITSTDTSVVMFPLAVTSQKSGVQNAPIYFDVMKQWTLSDFPLSSLPVAVLAEGKIPGTSGYKMVIFSDGDFAVNGEGQNAQQLSEDNVSFMANAIDWLSDDTGLIELRTKGVTSRPLDTSLEDGTKTLLKYLNFLLPIALIIIYGVIRFQIKRRKRNELMSTDFVVE
;
A
#
# COMPACT_ATOMS: atom_id res chain seq x y z
N ALA A 1 13.84 -17.05 -0.75
CA ALA A 1 14.60 -15.95 -1.37
C ALA A 1 16.04 -15.95 -0.86
N SER A 2 17.00 -15.59 -1.69
CA SER A 2 18.41 -15.42 -1.33
C SER A 2 18.79 -13.93 -1.33
N PRO A 3 19.60 -13.44 -0.40
CA PRO A 3 19.98 -12.03 -0.43
C PRO A 3 20.87 -11.73 -1.64
N ILE A 4 20.64 -10.59 -2.27
CA ILE A 4 21.45 -10.08 -3.37
C ILE A 4 22.56 -9.20 -2.79
N ARG A 5 23.81 -9.53 -3.10
CA ARG A 5 24.95 -8.72 -2.68
C ARG A 5 25.45 -7.91 -3.87
N ILE A 6 25.44 -6.60 -3.73
CA ILE A 6 26.02 -5.69 -4.72
C ILE A 6 27.53 -5.65 -4.49
N THR A 7 28.29 -6.16 -5.42
CA THR A 7 29.78 -6.24 -5.34
C THR A 7 30.49 -5.36 -6.37
N SER A 8 29.72 -4.77 -7.31
CA SER A 8 30.30 -3.93 -8.35
C SER A 8 30.80 -2.61 -7.77
N THR A 9 32.02 -2.25 -8.13
CA THR A 9 32.62 -0.92 -7.88
C THR A 9 32.56 -0.03 -9.13
N ASP A 10 31.94 -0.52 -10.21
CA ASP A 10 31.82 0.22 -11.47
C ASP A 10 30.77 1.33 -11.30
N THR A 11 31.21 2.56 -11.41
CA THR A 11 30.37 3.76 -11.28
C THR A 11 29.48 4.00 -12.52
N SER A 12 29.68 3.26 -13.61
CA SER A 12 28.83 3.32 -14.79
C SER A 12 27.48 2.59 -14.60
N VAL A 13 27.39 1.77 -13.55
CA VAL A 13 26.19 1.02 -13.19
C VAL A 13 25.63 1.55 -11.89
N VAL A 14 24.40 2.02 -11.93
CA VAL A 14 23.68 2.46 -10.75
C VAL A 14 22.76 1.32 -10.30
N MET A 15 22.83 0.95 -9.03
CA MET A 15 22.03 -0.13 -8.46
C MET A 15 21.22 0.39 -7.26
N PHE A 16 19.92 0.08 -7.26
CA PHE A 16 19.00 0.43 -6.18
C PHE A 16 18.30 -0.82 -5.65
N PRO A 17 18.22 -1.01 -4.33
CA PRO A 17 17.37 -2.05 -3.76
C PRO A 17 15.89 -1.64 -3.93
N LEU A 18 15.11 -2.51 -4.60
CA LEU A 18 13.66 -2.32 -4.78
C LEU A 18 12.85 -2.94 -3.64
N ALA A 19 13.31 -4.09 -3.15
CA ALA A 19 12.71 -4.75 -2.00
C ALA A 19 13.82 -5.26 -1.06
N VAL A 20 13.56 -5.10 0.22
CA VAL A 20 14.47 -5.54 1.29
C VAL A 20 13.69 -6.38 2.30
N THR A 21 14.39 -7.27 2.97
CA THR A 21 13.82 -8.04 4.07
C THR A 21 13.52 -7.15 5.28
N SER A 22 12.80 -7.71 6.25
CA SER A 22 12.51 -7.04 7.52
C SER A 22 13.80 -6.66 8.28
N GLN A 23 13.65 -5.89 9.36
CA GLN A 23 14.75 -5.55 10.26
C GLN A 23 15.28 -6.75 11.06
N LYS A 24 14.58 -7.88 11.04
CA LYS A 24 14.97 -9.13 11.72
C LYS A 24 15.06 -10.21 10.64
N SER A 25 16.24 -10.41 10.10
CA SER A 25 16.51 -11.33 9.02
C SER A 25 17.73 -12.18 9.31
N GLY A 26 17.78 -13.36 8.75
CA GLY A 26 18.89 -14.28 8.86
C GLY A 26 19.23 -14.89 7.51
N VAL A 27 20.46 -15.35 7.37
CA VAL A 27 20.96 -16.09 6.21
C VAL A 27 21.53 -17.41 6.67
N GLN A 28 21.14 -18.47 6.03
CA GLN A 28 21.75 -19.79 6.20
C GLN A 28 22.58 -20.14 4.97
N ASN A 29 23.81 -20.55 5.18
CA ASN A 29 24.68 -20.98 4.09
C ASN A 29 24.41 -22.47 3.74
N ALA A 30 24.49 -22.78 2.47
CA ALA A 30 24.41 -24.17 2.02
C ALA A 30 25.64 -24.98 2.44
N PRO A 31 25.48 -26.29 2.76
CA PRO A 31 24.26 -27.08 2.68
C PRO A 31 23.33 -26.82 3.88
N ILE A 32 22.04 -26.66 3.58
CA ILE A 32 21.02 -26.39 4.60
C ILE A 32 20.36 -27.70 4.99
N TYR A 33 20.44 -28.05 6.27
CA TYR A 33 19.66 -29.13 6.86
C TYR A 33 18.42 -28.53 7.51
N PHE A 34 17.26 -28.87 6.99
CA PHE A 34 16.00 -28.34 7.48
C PHE A 34 15.56 -29.11 8.74
N ASP A 35 15.61 -28.45 9.88
CA ASP A 35 15.10 -29.01 11.14
C ASP A 35 13.71 -28.42 11.43
N VAL A 36 12.69 -29.25 11.29
CA VAL A 36 11.28 -28.86 11.52
C VAL A 36 11.00 -28.54 13.00
N MET A 37 11.82 -29.11 13.91
CA MET A 37 11.63 -28.96 15.36
C MET A 37 12.40 -27.76 15.93
N LYS A 38 13.23 -27.10 15.12
CA LYS A 38 14.00 -25.95 15.56
C LYS A 38 13.08 -24.81 15.99
N GLN A 39 13.21 -24.39 17.23
CA GLN A 39 12.58 -23.17 17.72
C GLN A 39 13.47 -21.97 17.39
N TRP A 40 12.93 -21.12 16.54
CA TRP A 40 13.62 -19.91 16.12
C TRP A 40 13.58 -18.84 17.22
N THR A 41 14.71 -18.23 17.49
CA THR A 41 14.88 -17.17 18.47
C THR A 41 15.33 -15.87 17.77
N LEU A 42 15.25 -14.74 18.46
CA LEU A 42 15.70 -13.46 17.91
C LEU A 42 17.19 -13.47 17.54
N SER A 43 18.01 -14.29 18.19
CA SER A 43 19.43 -14.43 17.88
C SER A 43 19.70 -15.12 16.54
N ASP A 44 18.72 -15.84 15.99
CA ASP A 44 18.83 -16.45 14.67
C ASP A 44 18.66 -15.42 13.52
N PHE A 45 18.22 -14.21 13.84
CA PHE A 45 17.91 -13.13 12.88
C PHE A 45 18.76 -11.87 13.15
N PRO A 46 20.12 -11.97 13.08
CA PRO A 46 21.01 -10.88 13.43
C PRO A 46 21.15 -9.82 12.33
N LEU A 47 20.59 -10.05 11.15
CA LEU A 47 20.71 -9.19 9.98
C LEU A 47 19.44 -8.38 9.75
N SER A 48 19.56 -7.29 9.02
CA SER A 48 18.43 -6.41 8.69
C SER A 48 18.52 -5.91 7.26
N SER A 49 17.36 -5.67 6.66
CA SER A 49 17.23 -4.95 5.39
C SER A 49 18.10 -5.55 4.25
N LEU A 50 18.09 -6.87 4.12
CA LEU A 50 18.83 -7.55 3.06
C LEU A 50 18.09 -7.37 1.72
N PRO A 51 18.77 -6.89 0.66
CA PRO A 51 18.16 -6.75 -0.66
C PRO A 51 17.73 -8.10 -1.23
N VAL A 52 16.49 -8.20 -1.67
CA VAL A 52 15.89 -9.38 -2.32
C VAL A 52 15.36 -9.06 -3.72
N ALA A 53 15.22 -7.78 -4.04
CA ALA A 53 15.02 -7.30 -5.40
C ALA A 53 15.85 -6.06 -5.62
N VAL A 54 16.52 -5.98 -6.77
CA VAL A 54 17.46 -4.90 -7.12
C VAL A 54 17.20 -4.46 -8.55
N LEU A 55 17.21 -3.15 -8.73
CA LEU A 55 17.24 -2.49 -10.04
C LEU A 55 18.68 -2.15 -10.40
N ALA A 56 19.06 -2.38 -11.62
CA ALA A 56 20.35 -1.95 -12.18
C ALA A 56 20.11 -1.18 -13.47
N GLU A 57 20.71 0.00 -13.56
CA GLU A 57 20.73 0.84 -14.76
C GLU A 57 22.19 1.17 -15.09
N GLY A 58 22.49 1.16 -16.38
CA GLY A 58 23.83 1.51 -16.81
C GLY A 58 23.89 1.91 -18.28
N LYS A 59 25.04 2.44 -18.67
CA LYS A 59 25.33 2.78 -20.06
C LYS A 59 26.56 2.02 -20.51
N ILE A 60 26.43 1.29 -21.62
CA ILE A 60 27.55 0.68 -22.30
C ILE A 60 28.00 1.65 -23.40
N PRO A 61 29.30 2.01 -23.47
CA PRO A 61 29.79 2.90 -24.54
C PRO A 61 29.38 2.42 -25.95
N GLY A 62 28.76 3.32 -26.71
CA GLY A 62 28.32 3.01 -28.08
C GLY A 62 26.94 2.35 -28.21
N THR A 63 26.20 2.20 -27.08
CA THR A 63 24.83 1.67 -27.10
C THR A 63 23.88 2.59 -26.31
N SER A 64 22.56 2.39 -26.52
CA SER A 64 21.55 2.92 -25.57
C SER A 64 21.75 2.26 -24.23
N GLY A 65 21.44 2.95 -23.13
CA GLY A 65 21.53 2.41 -21.78
C GLY A 65 20.74 1.10 -21.64
N TYR A 66 21.04 0.36 -20.60
CA TYR A 66 20.29 -0.85 -20.24
C TYR A 66 19.59 -0.69 -18.90
N LYS A 67 18.47 -1.36 -18.77
CA LYS A 67 17.70 -1.48 -17.54
C LYS A 67 17.57 -2.96 -17.18
N MET A 68 17.71 -3.30 -15.91
CA MET A 68 17.57 -4.67 -15.42
C MET A 68 16.90 -4.65 -14.06
N VAL A 69 15.99 -5.60 -13.83
CA VAL A 69 15.44 -5.88 -12.50
C VAL A 69 15.77 -7.33 -12.15
N ILE A 70 16.34 -7.55 -10.98
CA ILE A 70 16.75 -8.85 -10.48
C ILE A 70 15.92 -9.16 -9.26
N PHE A 71 15.20 -10.28 -9.29
CA PHE A 71 14.48 -10.84 -8.14
C PHE A 71 15.22 -12.08 -7.66
N SER A 72 15.36 -12.24 -6.36
CA SER A 72 16.04 -13.39 -5.75
C SER A 72 15.14 -14.59 -5.51
N ASP A 73 13.87 -14.46 -5.85
CA ASP A 73 12.84 -15.49 -5.70
C ASP A 73 11.99 -15.51 -6.98
N GLY A 74 11.90 -16.68 -7.64
CA GLY A 74 11.14 -16.80 -8.87
C GLY A 74 9.63 -16.97 -8.65
N ASP A 75 9.23 -17.43 -7.46
CA ASP A 75 7.85 -17.80 -7.18
C ASP A 75 7.07 -16.71 -6.43
N PHE A 76 7.72 -15.58 -6.11
CA PHE A 76 7.09 -14.54 -5.27
C PHE A 76 5.84 -13.92 -5.89
N ALA A 77 5.70 -13.96 -7.22
CA ALA A 77 4.56 -13.39 -7.95
C ALA A 77 3.65 -14.46 -8.56
N VAL A 78 3.90 -15.75 -8.27
CA VAL A 78 3.15 -16.87 -8.86
C VAL A 78 2.29 -17.53 -7.80
N ASN A 79 0.97 -17.57 -8.01
CA ASN A 79 0.09 -18.41 -7.21
C ASN A 79 0.40 -19.87 -7.55
N GLY A 80 0.62 -20.70 -6.52
CA GLY A 80 0.87 -22.11 -6.73
C GLY A 80 -0.28 -22.80 -7.51
N GLU A 81 -0.03 -24.03 -7.96
CA GLU A 81 -1.01 -24.83 -8.68
C GLU A 81 -1.57 -25.95 -7.81
N GLY A 82 -2.79 -26.39 -8.12
CA GLY A 82 -3.44 -27.54 -7.47
C GLY A 82 -3.96 -27.27 -6.07
N GLN A 83 -3.98 -28.33 -5.25
CA GLN A 83 -4.55 -28.27 -3.88
C GLN A 83 -3.73 -27.42 -2.90
N ASN A 84 -2.49 -27.12 -3.22
CA ASN A 84 -1.58 -26.30 -2.40
C ASN A 84 -1.42 -24.87 -2.97
N ALA A 85 -2.29 -24.46 -3.88
CA ALA A 85 -2.27 -23.11 -4.41
C ALA A 85 -2.50 -22.12 -3.26
N GLN A 86 -1.52 -21.25 -3.02
CA GLN A 86 -1.66 -20.12 -2.11
C GLN A 86 -2.00 -18.88 -2.92
N GLN A 87 -3.06 -18.21 -2.52
CA GLN A 87 -3.33 -16.90 -3.07
C GLN A 87 -2.29 -15.92 -2.50
N LEU A 88 -1.38 -15.48 -3.35
CA LEU A 88 -0.39 -14.48 -2.99
C LEU A 88 -1.04 -13.11 -2.80
N SER A 89 -0.33 -12.23 -2.10
CA SER A 89 -0.73 -10.83 -2.00
C SER A 89 -0.80 -10.20 -3.39
N GLU A 90 -1.86 -9.44 -3.65
CA GLU A 90 -2.01 -8.64 -4.88
C GLU A 90 -0.81 -7.70 -5.11
N ASP A 91 -0.14 -7.29 -4.02
CA ASP A 91 1.04 -6.44 -4.08
C ASP A 91 2.23 -7.12 -4.76
N ASN A 92 2.41 -8.44 -4.58
CA ASN A 92 3.49 -9.19 -5.22
C ASN A 92 3.30 -9.23 -6.74
N VAL A 93 2.07 -9.49 -7.18
CA VAL A 93 1.71 -9.51 -8.61
C VAL A 93 1.85 -8.12 -9.21
N SER A 94 1.35 -7.11 -8.49
CA SER A 94 1.46 -5.71 -8.91
C SER A 94 2.91 -5.24 -8.99
N PHE A 95 3.77 -5.69 -8.08
CA PHE A 95 5.20 -5.38 -8.09
C PHE A 95 5.88 -5.96 -9.33
N MET A 96 5.61 -7.22 -9.67
CA MET A 96 6.13 -7.82 -10.90
C MET A 96 5.62 -7.11 -12.16
N ALA A 97 4.32 -6.81 -12.23
CA ALA A 97 3.72 -6.10 -13.36
C ALA A 97 4.34 -4.70 -13.53
N ASN A 98 4.51 -3.96 -12.43
CA ASN A 98 5.14 -2.65 -12.45
C ASN A 98 6.62 -2.71 -12.88
N ALA A 99 7.35 -3.76 -12.51
CA ALA A 99 8.72 -3.96 -12.95
C ALA A 99 8.80 -4.21 -14.47
N ILE A 100 7.87 -5.00 -15.02
CA ILE A 100 7.78 -5.26 -16.45
C ILE A 100 7.39 -3.97 -17.21
N ASP A 101 6.40 -3.25 -16.72
CA ASP A 101 5.97 -1.98 -17.29
C ASP A 101 7.13 -0.97 -17.33
N TRP A 102 7.90 -0.87 -16.23
CA TRP A 102 9.06 0.02 -16.15
C TRP A 102 10.19 -0.38 -17.11
N LEU A 103 10.44 -1.68 -17.29
CA LEU A 103 11.43 -2.18 -18.26
C LEU A 103 11.01 -1.89 -19.69
N SER A 104 9.71 -1.84 -19.97
CA SER A 104 9.13 -1.60 -21.31
C SER A 104 8.93 -0.11 -21.61
N ASP A 105 9.05 0.76 -20.59
CA ASP A 105 8.76 2.18 -20.75
C ASP A 105 10.00 2.95 -21.22
N ASP A 106 10.08 3.19 -22.52
CA ASP A 106 11.10 4.04 -23.13
C ASP A 106 10.74 5.53 -23.06
N THR A 107 9.50 5.87 -22.71
CA THR A 107 8.95 7.23 -22.76
C THR A 107 8.86 7.92 -21.40
N GLY A 108 9.08 7.17 -20.29
CA GLY A 108 8.96 7.69 -18.93
C GLY A 108 7.52 7.93 -18.47
N LEU A 109 6.51 7.40 -19.17
CA LEU A 109 5.10 7.57 -18.83
C LEU A 109 4.68 6.85 -17.54
N ILE A 110 5.50 5.91 -17.08
CA ILE A 110 5.21 5.17 -15.83
C ILE A 110 5.20 6.09 -14.62
N GLU A 111 5.94 7.20 -14.63
CA GLU A 111 5.90 8.19 -13.56
C GLU A 111 4.51 8.82 -13.38
N LEU A 112 3.71 8.87 -14.44
CA LEU A 112 2.33 9.36 -14.39
C LEU A 112 1.37 8.33 -13.78
N ARG A 113 1.75 7.06 -13.77
CA ARG A 113 0.93 5.95 -13.29
C ARG A 113 1.00 5.75 -11.77
N THR A 114 1.93 6.41 -11.08
CA THR A 114 2.17 6.28 -9.64
C THR A 114 1.03 6.79 -8.73
N LYS A 115 -0.06 7.31 -9.31
CA LYS A 115 -1.30 7.57 -8.57
C LYS A 115 -2.15 6.29 -8.42
N GLY A 116 -1.54 5.23 -7.91
CA GLY A 116 -2.28 4.08 -7.44
C GLY A 116 -3.24 4.48 -6.33
N VAL A 117 -4.44 3.93 -6.35
CA VAL A 117 -5.39 4.05 -5.25
C VAL A 117 -4.71 3.47 -4.01
N THR A 118 -4.17 4.34 -3.18
CA THR A 118 -3.62 3.91 -1.90
C THR A 118 -4.80 3.48 -1.04
N SER A 119 -5.04 2.17 -0.98
CA SER A 119 -5.89 1.61 0.06
C SER A 119 -5.25 2.01 1.39
N ARG A 120 -5.92 2.86 2.15
CA ARG A 120 -5.53 3.17 3.54
C ARG A 120 -6.32 2.24 4.44
N PRO A 121 -5.79 1.08 4.81
CA PRO A 121 -6.45 0.23 5.79
C PRO A 121 -6.58 1.02 7.10
N LEU A 122 -7.72 0.88 7.75
CA LEU A 122 -7.91 1.38 9.11
C LEU A 122 -6.82 0.75 9.99
N ASP A 123 -6.30 1.55 10.92
CA ASP A 123 -5.29 1.09 11.87
C ASP A 123 -5.73 -0.25 12.49
N THR A 124 -4.90 -1.26 12.32
CA THR A 124 -5.17 -2.62 12.81
C THR A 124 -5.15 -2.70 14.33
N SER A 125 -4.55 -1.70 15.01
CA SER A 125 -4.50 -1.60 16.47
C SER A 125 -5.82 -1.16 17.10
N LEU A 126 -6.79 -0.66 16.30
CA LEU A 126 -8.09 -0.24 16.80
C LEU A 126 -8.93 -1.46 17.20
N GLU A 127 -9.50 -1.41 18.39
CA GLU A 127 -10.46 -2.39 18.88
C GLU A 127 -11.69 -2.45 17.96
N ASP A 128 -12.23 -3.64 17.74
CA ASP A 128 -13.36 -3.84 16.81
C ASP A 128 -14.61 -3.04 17.19
N GLY A 129 -14.82 -2.78 18.49
CA GLY A 129 -15.87 -1.88 18.99
C GLY A 129 -15.70 -0.45 18.48
N THR A 130 -14.48 0.06 18.52
CA THR A 130 -14.15 1.42 18.05
C THR A 130 -14.29 1.55 16.53
N LYS A 131 -13.87 0.52 15.78
CA LYS A 131 -14.06 0.48 14.31
C LYS A 131 -15.53 0.55 13.93
N THR A 132 -16.36 -0.22 14.65
CA THR A 132 -17.80 -0.27 14.43
C THR A 132 -18.46 1.06 14.77
N LEU A 133 -18.08 1.67 15.89
CA LEU A 133 -18.57 2.99 16.30
C LEU A 133 -18.22 4.07 15.27
N LEU A 134 -16.98 4.12 14.80
CA LEU A 134 -16.52 5.07 13.79
C LEU A 134 -17.29 4.90 12.47
N LYS A 135 -17.55 3.65 12.08
CA LYS A 135 -18.32 3.33 10.87
C LYS A 135 -19.75 3.88 10.96
N TYR A 136 -20.46 3.62 12.07
CA TYR A 136 -21.82 4.09 12.25
C TYR A 136 -21.88 5.60 12.44
N LEU A 137 -20.95 6.18 13.17
CA LEU A 137 -20.86 7.62 13.36
C LEU A 137 -20.69 8.34 12.02
N ASN A 138 -19.77 7.86 11.19
CA ASN A 138 -19.51 8.47 9.89
C ASN A 138 -20.72 8.36 8.94
N PHE A 139 -21.50 7.29 9.05
CA PHE A 139 -22.71 7.10 8.23
C PHE A 139 -23.90 7.90 8.77
N LEU A 140 -24.14 7.89 10.10
CA LEU A 140 -25.33 8.49 10.70
C LEU A 140 -25.18 10.00 10.95
N LEU A 141 -23.96 10.48 11.19
CA LEU A 141 -23.72 11.90 11.52
C LEU A 141 -24.18 12.86 10.40
N PRO A 142 -23.88 12.65 9.11
CA PRO A 142 -24.37 13.52 8.05
C PRO A 142 -25.90 13.56 8.00
N ILE A 143 -26.55 12.41 8.19
CA ILE A 143 -28.02 12.29 8.17
C ILE A 143 -28.62 13.07 9.35
N ALA A 144 -28.06 12.89 10.55
CA ALA A 144 -28.51 13.60 11.75
C ALA A 144 -28.35 15.13 11.59
N LEU A 145 -27.24 15.60 11.03
CA LEU A 145 -27.03 17.03 10.78
C LEU A 145 -28.07 17.61 9.80
N ILE A 146 -28.42 16.88 8.74
CA ILE A 146 -29.44 17.34 7.79
C ILE A 146 -30.82 17.43 8.47
N ILE A 147 -31.17 16.45 9.30
CA ILE A 147 -32.44 16.44 10.04
C ILE A 147 -32.48 17.62 11.01
N ILE A 148 -31.44 17.82 11.81
CA ILE A 148 -31.34 18.92 12.77
C ILE A 148 -31.46 20.28 12.04
N TYR A 149 -30.74 20.44 10.94
CA TYR A 149 -30.83 21.66 10.12
C TYR A 149 -32.25 21.89 9.59
N GLY A 150 -32.89 20.82 9.10
CA GLY A 150 -34.29 20.87 8.59
C GLY A 150 -35.28 21.32 9.68
N VAL A 151 -35.16 20.74 10.88
CA VAL A 151 -36.01 21.10 12.04
C VAL A 151 -35.80 22.57 12.46
N ILE A 152 -34.55 22.99 12.58
CA ILE A 152 -34.22 24.38 12.93
C ILE A 152 -34.80 25.36 11.89
N ARG A 153 -34.59 25.08 10.61
CA ARG A 153 -35.12 25.94 9.53
C ARG A 153 -36.63 25.95 9.50
N PHE A 154 -37.27 24.82 9.76
CA PHE A 154 -38.73 24.74 9.86
C PHE A 154 -39.27 25.58 11.02
N GLN A 155 -38.64 25.52 12.20
CA GLN A 155 -39.03 26.32 13.35
C GLN A 155 -38.87 27.82 13.10
N ILE A 156 -37.74 28.23 12.47
CA ILE A 156 -37.51 29.64 12.11
C ILE A 156 -38.58 30.14 11.14
N LYS A 157 -38.88 29.36 10.09
CA LYS A 157 -39.94 29.71 9.14
C LYS A 157 -41.31 29.78 9.82
N ARG A 158 -41.62 28.86 10.74
CA ARG A 158 -42.88 28.85 11.47
C ARG A 158 -43.02 30.08 12.36
N ARG A 159 -41.94 30.47 13.07
CA ARG A 159 -41.93 31.71 13.89
C ARG A 159 -42.18 32.95 13.05
N LYS A 160 -41.44 33.14 11.95
CA LYS A 160 -41.63 34.28 11.04
C LYS A 160 -43.05 34.33 10.47
N ARG A 161 -43.62 33.19 10.10
CA ARG A 161 -45.00 33.13 9.59
C ARG A 161 -46.00 33.55 10.68
N ASN A 162 -45.82 33.07 11.90
CA ASN A 162 -46.69 33.46 13.02
C ASN A 162 -46.58 34.95 13.35
N GLU A 163 -45.38 35.52 13.31
CA GLU A 163 -45.18 37.00 13.48
C GLU A 163 -45.91 37.79 12.37
N LEU A 164 -45.79 37.34 11.13
CA LEU A 164 -46.49 38.01 10.01
C LEU A 164 -48.03 37.90 10.10
N MET A 165 -48.54 36.79 10.69
CA MET A 165 -49.97 36.61 10.86
C MET A 165 -50.55 37.33 12.09
N SER A 166 -49.70 37.67 13.06
CA SER A 166 -50.08 38.44 14.23
C SER A 166 -50.02 39.96 14.03
N THR A 167 -49.43 40.42 12.92
CA THR A 167 -49.45 41.82 12.57
C THR A 167 -50.79 42.11 11.91
N ASP A 168 -51.79 42.66 12.67
CA ASP A 168 -53.02 43.16 12.13
C ASP A 168 -52.71 44.26 11.10
N PHE A 169 -53.02 43.99 9.86
CA PHE A 169 -53.01 45.01 8.84
C PHE A 169 -54.23 45.89 9.09
N VAL A 170 -54.04 46.98 9.82
CA VAL A 170 -55.02 48.05 9.92
C VAL A 170 -55.08 48.62 8.51
N VAL A 171 -56.17 48.27 7.78
CA VAL A 171 -56.55 48.95 6.55
C VAL A 171 -57.26 50.22 6.95
N GLU A 172 -56.62 51.39 6.81
CA GLU A 172 -57.28 52.68 6.73
C GLU A 172 -57.98 52.84 5.35
#